data_e91a8d3ae1655ee367672b1b334b5845
#
_entry.id   e91a8d3ae1655ee367672b1b334b5845
#
_cell.length_a   1.000
_cell.length_b   1.000
_cell.length_c   1.000
_cell.angle_alpha   90.00
_cell.angle_beta   90.00
_cell.angle_gamma   90.00
#
_symmetry.space_group_name_H-M   'P 1'
#
loop_
_entity.id
_entity.type
_entity.pdbx_description
1 polymer ?
#
loop_
_entity_poly.entity_id
_entity_poly.type
_entity_poly.pdbx_seq_one_letter_code
_entity_poly.pdbx_strand_id
1 'polypeptide(L)'
;MAENCSAKGCKVNVPAGLAAEHLCIMHFTLFIENECAEMRRETALGNTNHERQMEFITRISGRGEALVHVATSGFPMSDELKARVLSTLLTLMNTRENMDRAAMRQSALRRFVG
;
A
#
# COMPACT_ATOMS: atom_id res chain seq x y z
N MET A 1 20.61 -3.46 18.17
CA MET A 1 21.11 -3.77 16.82
C MET A 1 20.02 -3.56 15.80
N ALA A 2 20.34 -2.91 14.70
CA ALA A 2 19.38 -2.76 13.61
C ALA A 2 19.17 -4.11 12.92
N GLU A 3 17.92 -4.48 12.73
CA GLU A 3 17.56 -5.69 12.03
C GLU A 3 17.75 -5.51 10.52
N ASN A 4 18.21 -6.54 9.83
CA ASN A 4 18.32 -6.52 8.38
C ASN A 4 17.00 -6.92 7.74
N CYS A 5 16.75 -6.39 6.55
CA CYS A 5 15.56 -6.74 5.74
C CYS A 5 15.48 -8.25 5.53
N SER A 6 14.27 -8.80 5.67
CA SER A 6 14.01 -10.23 5.49
C SER A 6 13.99 -10.69 4.02
N ALA A 7 13.97 -9.77 3.07
CA ALA A 7 14.02 -10.11 1.66
C ALA A 7 15.34 -10.81 1.33
N LYS A 8 15.26 -11.87 0.52
CA LYS A 8 16.40 -12.70 0.19
C LYS A 8 17.53 -11.87 -0.44
N GLY A 9 18.71 -11.94 0.16
CA GLY A 9 19.90 -11.23 -0.31
C GLY A 9 19.97 -9.76 0.08
N CYS A 10 18.97 -9.22 0.77
CA CYS A 10 18.97 -7.83 1.20
C CYS A 10 19.68 -7.69 2.55
N LYS A 11 20.63 -6.76 2.61
CA LYS A 11 21.39 -6.46 3.84
C LYS A 11 21.10 -5.05 4.37
N VAL A 12 20.07 -4.40 3.84
CA VAL A 12 19.68 -3.05 4.24
C VAL A 12 18.99 -3.08 5.61
N ASN A 13 19.28 -2.11 6.44
CA ASN A 13 18.69 -2.01 7.77
C ASN A 13 17.20 -1.69 7.70
N VAL A 14 16.43 -2.30 8.61
CA VAL A 14 15.00 -2.05 8.76
C VAL A 14 14.82 -0.85 9.68
N PRO A 15 14.09 0.22 9.25
CA PRO A 15 13.76 1.32 10.15
C PRO A 15 12.90 0.86 11.32
N ALA A 16 13.01 1.55 12.45
CA ALA A 16 12.24 1.22 13.66
C ALA A 16 10.74 1.19 13.39
N GLY A 17 10.21 2.11 12.56
CA GLY A 17 8.81 2.17 12.20
C GLY A 17 8.32 1.01 11.32
N LEU A 18 9.23 0.22 10.76
CA LEU A 18 8.91 -0.96 9.94
C LEU A 18 9.35 -2.28 10.59
N ALA A 19 9.72 -2.24 11.86
CA ALA A 19 10.23 -3.42 12.57
C ALA A 19 9.27 -4.60 12.51
N ALA A 20 7.97 -4.35 12.64
CA ALA A 20 6.93 -5.40 12.59
C ALA A 20 6.84 -6.07 11.22
N GLU A 21 7.22 -5.37 10.15
CA GLU A 21 7.17 -5.89 8.78
C GLU A 21 8.45 -6.61 8.38
N HIS A 22 9.55 -6.42 9.10
CA HIS A 22 10.87 -7.00 8.81
C HIS A 22 11.41 -6.65 7.42
N LEU A 23 11.01 -5.48 6.87
CA LEU A 23 11.39 -5.03 5.53
C LEU A 23 12.05 -3.65 5.59
N CYS A 24 13.07 -3.44 4.75
CA CYS A 24 13.61 -2.10 4.54
C CYS A 24 12.60 -1.23 3.77
N ILE A 25 12.85 0.08 3.71
CA ILE A 25 11.94 1.01 3.03
C ILE A 25 11.68 0.59 1.58
N MET A 26 12.73 0.23 0.83
CA MET A 26 12.59 -0.17 -0.57
C MET A 26 11.68 -1.38 -0.75
N HIS A 27 11.93 -2.45 0.02
CA HIS A 27 11.13 -3.68 -0.08
C HIS A 27 9.71 -3.51 0.45
N PHE A 28 9.54 -2.68 1.47
CA PHE A 28 8.21 -2.34 1.96
C PHE A 28 7.42 -1.54 0.92
N THR A 29 8.08 -0.60 0.24
CA THR A 29 7.49 0.18 -0.86
C THR A 29 7.07 -0.74 -2.01
N LEU A 30 7.95 -1.68 -2.42
CA LEU A 30 7.64 -2.68 -3.45
C LEU A 30 6.46 -3.55 -3.05
N PHE A 31 6.37 -3.93 -1.79
CA PHE A 31 5.29 -4.74 -1.26
C PHE A 31 3.94 -4.02 -1.42
N ILE A 32 3.90 -2.74 -1.06
CA ILE A 32 2.69 -1.91 -1.24
C ILE A 32 2.32 -1.78 -2.72
N GLU A 33 3.30 -1.52 -3.59
CA GLU A 33 3.08 -1.43 -5.05
C GLU A 33 2.45 -2.72 -5.59
N ASN A 34 2.97 -3.87 -5.18
CA ASN A 34 2.47 -5.17 -5.62
C ASN A 34 1.05 -5.43 -5.13
N GLU A 35 0.73 -5.07 -3.90
CA GLU A 35 -0.64 -5.20 -3.37
C GLU A 35 -1.63 -4.33 -4.14
N CYS A 36 -1.25 -3.09 -4.43
CA CYS A 36 -2.11 -2.19 -5.21
C CYS A 36 -2.33 -2.70 -6.64
N ALA A 37 -1.28 -3.21 -7.28
CA ALA A 37 -1.37 -3.77 -8.63
C ALA A 37 -2.28 -5.00 -8.66
N GLU A 38 -2.18 -5.88 -7.67
CA GLU A 38 -3.02 -7.07 -7.56
C GLU A 38 -4.49 -6.70 -7.36
N MET A 39 -4.77 -5.75 -6.48
CA MET A 39 -6.14 -5.30 -6.24
C MET A 39 -6.75 -4.65 -7.48
N ARG A 40 -5.98 -3.85 -8.21
CA ARG A 40 -6.45 -3.26 -9.47
C ARG A 40 -6.78 -4.33 -10.49
N ARG A 41 -5.97 -5.39 -10.57
CA ARG A 41 -6.20 -6.51 -11.45
C ARG A 41 -7.46 -7.27 -11.07
N GLU A 42 -7.64 -7.58 -9.80
CA GLU A 42 -8.85 -8.26 -9.29
C GLU A 42 -10.10 -7.44 -9.60
N THR A 43 -10.04 -6.12 -9.38
CA THR A 43 -11.16 -5.21 -9.65
C THR A 43 -11.48 -5.16 -11.15
N ALA A 44 -10.47 -5.08 -12.00
CA ALA A 44 -10.64 -5.05 -13.46
C ALA A 44 -11.25 -6.34 -13.99
N LEU A 45 -10.93 -7.47 -13.38
CA LEU A 45 -11.48 -8.78 -13.76
C LEU A 45 -12.85 -9.08 -13.14
N GLY A 46 -13.35 -8.20 -12.27
CA GLY A 46 -14.61 -8.41 -11.57
C GLY A 46 -14.56 -9.48 -10.49
N ASN A 47 -13.37 -9.89 -10.06
CA ASN A 47 -13.16 -10.95 -9.08
C ASN A 47 -13.19 -10.47 -7.63
N THR A 48 -13.50 -9.20 -7.40
CA THR A 48 -13.50 -8.64 -6.06
C THR A 48 -14.93 -8.42 -5.57
N ASN A 49 -15.12 -8.49 -4.24
CA ASN A 49 -16.37 -8.18 -3.58
C ASN A 49 -16.14 -7.13 -2.49
N HIS A 50 -17.21 -6.68 -1.84
CA HIS A 50 -17.13 -5.64 -0.81
C HIS A 50 -16.23 -6.04 0.36
N GLU A 51 -16.36 -7.27 0.83
CA GLU A 51 -15.55 -7.80 1.95
C GLU A 51 -14.06 -7.78 1.62
N ARG A 52 -13.70 -8.25 0.43
CA ARG A 52 -12.32 -8.25 -0.06
C ARG A 52 -11.78 -6.83 -0.18
N GLN A 53 -12.60 -5.89 -0.68
CA GLN A 53 -12.23 -4.49 -0.79
C GLN A 53 -11.98 -3.85 0.58
N MET A 54 -12.83 -4.14 1.55
CA MET A 54 -12.67 -3.60 2.91
C MET A 54 -11.44 -4.17 3.61
N GLU A 55 -11.13 -5.44 3.43
CA GLU A 55 -9.89 -6.04 3.93
C GLU A 55 -8.68 -5.34 3.36
N PHE A 56 -8.68 -5.09 2.06
CA PHE A 56 -7.59 -4.40 1.39
C PHE A 56 -7.41 -2.97 1.93
N ILE A 57 -8.50 -2.19 2.00
CA ILE A 57 -8.47 -0.80 2.48
C ILE A 57 -7.91 -0.74 3.91
N THR A 58 -8.39 -1.61 4.79
CA THR A 58 -7.94 -1.65 6.19
C THR A 58 -6.44 -1.92 6.27
N ARG A 59 -5.98 -2.93 5.54
CA ARG A 59 -4.58 -3.35 5.53
C ARG A 59 -3.66 -2.29 4.95
N ILE A 60 -4.06 -1.73 3.81
CA ILE A 60 -3.22 -0.79 3.07
C ILE A 60 -3.14 0.59 3.75
N SER A 61 -4.21 1.00 4.45
CA SER A 61 -4.21 2.25 5.20
C SER A 61 -3.16 2.24 6.30
N GLY A 62 -3.08 1.14 7.06
CA GLY A 62 -2.06 0.99 8.11
C GLY A 62 -0.64 1.00 7.55
N ARG A 63 -0.41 0.33 6.43
CA ARG A 63 0.89 0.31 5.76
C ARG A 63 1.25 1.67 5.17
N GLY A 64 0.28 2.37 4.59
CA GLY A 64 0.49 3.72 4.08
C GLY A 64 0.90 4.69 5.18
N GLU A 65 0.25 4.63 6.34
CA GLU A 65 0.60 5.44 7.51
C GLU A 65 2.02 5.13 7.99
N ALA A 66 2.39 3.85 8.05
CA ALA A 66 3.73 3.44 8.44
C ALA A 66 4.79 3.99 7.49
N LEU A 67 4.53 3.94 6.18
CA LEU A 67 5.45 4.48 5.17
C LEU A 67 5.59 6.00 5.28
N VAL A 68 4.50 6.73 5.47
CA VAL A 68 4.52 8.18 5.70
C VAL A 68 5.33 8.52 6.95
N HIS A 69 5.10 7.79 8.04
CA HIS A 69 5.80 8.01 9.30
C HIS A 69 7.32 7.86 9.12
N VAL A 70 7.76 6.80 8.46
CA VAL A 70 9.18 6.56 8.20
C VAL A 70 9.76 7.64 7.27
N ALA A 71 9.02 8.00 6.22
CA ALA A 71 9.46 9.01 5.25
C ALA A 71 9.61 10.41 5.88
N THR A 72 8.84 10.70 6.92
CA THR A 72 8.86 12.01 7.60
C THR A 72 9.69 12.01 8.89
N SER A 73 10.23 10.87 9.30
CA SER A 73 10.99 10.73 10.55
C SER A 73 12.47 11.14 10.45
N GLY A 74 12.91 11.56 9.26
CA GLY A 74 14.33 11.92 9.03
C GLY A 74 15.22 10.72 8.71
N PHE A 75 14.66 9.56 8.44
CA PHE A 75 15.42 8.39 8.03
C PHE A 75 16.13 8.67 6.70
N PRO A 76 17.46 8.39 6.61
CA PRO A 76 18.20 8.71 5.38
C PRO A 76 17.71 7.93 4.17
N MET A 77 17.39 8.65 3.10
CA MET A 77 16.95 8.07 1.84
C MET A 77 17.61 8.81 0.67
N SER A 78 17.94 8.07 -0.38
CA SER A 78 18.36 8.68 -1.64
C SER A 78 17.20 9.44 -2.28
N ASP A 79 17.51 10.36 -3.18
CA ASP A 79 16.47 11.11 -3.91
C ASP A 79 15.60 10.17 -4.76
N GLU A 80 16.20 9.13 -5.33
CA GLU A 80 15.47 8.12 -6.10
C GLU A 80 14.47 7.36 -5.20
N LEU A 81 14.88 6.98 -4.01
CA LEU A 81 14.01 6.27 -3.06
C LEU A 81 12.89 7.19 -2.58
N LYS A 82 13.18 8.46 -2.29
CA LYS A 82 12.16 9.44 -1.91
C LYS A 82 11.11 9.60 -3.00
N ALA A 83 11.54 9.71 -4.26
CA ALA A 83 10.63 9.83 -5.40
C ALA A 83 9.75 8.58 -5.55
N ARG A 84 10.32 7.40 -5.34
CA ARG A 84 9.59 6.15 -5.41
C ARG A 84 8.58 5.99 -4.29
N VAL A 85 8.96 6.36 -3.07
CA VAL A 85 8.05 6.36 -1.92
C VAL A 85 6.86 7.28 -2.18
N LEU A 86 7.11 8.50 -2.65
CA LEU A 86 6.05 9.45 -2.97
C LEU A 86 5.13 8.92 -4.08
N SER A 87 5.69 8.37 -5.14
CA SER A 87 4.92 7.77 -6.24
C SER A 87 4.04 6.63 -5.73
N THR A 88 4.56 5.79 -4.85
CA THR A 88 3.82 4.67 -4.26
C THR A 88 2.67 5.15 -3.39
N LEU A 89 2.89 6.20 -2.58
CA LEU A 89 1.84 6.78 -1.75
C LEU A 89 0.71 7.37 -2.63
N LEU A 90 1.05 8.03 -3.72
CA LEU A 90 0.06 8.53 -4.68
C LEU A 90 -0.73 7.39 -5.34
N THR A 91 -0.06 6.32 -5.72
CA THR A 91 -0.70 5.11 -6.27
C THR A 91 -1.67 4.50 -5.27
N LEU A 92 -1.27 4.43 -4.01
CA LEU A 92 -2.12 3.90 -2.93
C LEU A 92 -3.37 4.74 -2.75
N MET A 93 -3.23 6.06 -2.72
CA MET A 93 -4.36 6.99 -2.62
C MET A 93 -5.31 6.86 -3.80
N ASN A 94 -4.78 6.79 -5.01
CA ASN A 94 -5.58 6.62 -6.23
C ASN A 94 -6.32 5.28 -6.24
N THR A 95 -5.67 4.21 -5.82
CA THR A 95 -6.30 2.88 -5.74
C THR A 95 -7.46 2.90 -4.76
N ARG A 96 -7.29 3.51 -3.59
CA ARG A 96 -8.33 3.65 -2.58
C ARG A 96 -9.51 4.48 -3.11
N GLU A 97 -9.24 5.62 -3.75
CA GLU A 97 -10.29 6.46 -4.35
C GLU A 97 -11.08 5.71 -5.40
N ASN A 98 -10.41 4.95 -6.27
CA ASN A 98 -11.07 4.16 -7.32
C ASN A 98 -11.98 3.10 -6.71
N MET A 99 -11.56 2.47 -5.61
CA MET A 99 -12.39 1.49 -4.91
C MET A 99 -13.60 2.14 -4.27
N ASP A 100 -13.45 3.31 -3.65
CA ASP A 100 -14.54 4.05 -3.05
C ASP A 100 -15.58 4.45 -4.11
N ARG A 101 -15.13 4.91 -5.28
CA ARG A 101 -16.01 5.25 -6.41
C ARG A 101 -16.76 4.03 -6.93
N ALA A 102 -16.08 2.89 -7.04
CA ALA A 102 -16.70 1.64 -7.46
C ALA A 102 -17.79 1.20 -6.49
N ALA A 103 -17.53 1.31 -5.18
CA ALA A 103 -18.50 1.00 -4.14
C ALA A 103 -19.70 1.94 -4.21
N MET A 104 -19.49 3.23 -4.44
CA MET A 104 -20.57 4.21 -4.61
C MET A 104 -21.43 3.91 -5.82
N ARG A 105 -20.82 3.52 -6.95
CA ARG A 105 -21.58 3.14 -8.16
C ARG A 105 -22.45 1.92 -7.91
N GLN A 106 -21.93 0.92 -7.22
CA GLN A 106 -22.70 -0.28 -6.87
C GLN A 106 -23.87 0.05 -5.97
N SER A 107 -23.68 0.91 -4.97
CA SER A 107 -24.74 1.37 -4.09
C SER A 107 -25.81 2.14 -4.84
N ALA A 108 -25.43 3.04 -5.75
CA ALA A 108 -26.35 3.80 -6.58
C ALA A 108 -27.18 2.88 -7.49
N LEU A 109 -26.52 1.88 -8.12
CA LEU A 109 -27.22 0.91 -8.97
C LEU A 109 -28.21 0.07 -8.17
N ARG A 110 -27.87 -0.34 -6.96
CA ARG A 110 -28.79 -1.08 -6.09
C ARG A 110 -30.02 -0.26 -5.71
N ARG A 111 -29.87 1.05 -5.51
CA ARG A 111 -30.99 1.95 -5.23
C ARG A 111 -31.94 2.08 -6.41
N PHE A 112 -31.40 2.02 -7.64
CA PHE A 112 -32.21 2.10 -8.86
C PHE A 112 -32.93 0.80 -9.20
N VAL A 113 -32.38 -0.34 -8.83
CA VAL A 113 -32.90 -1.67 -9.19
C VAL A 113 -33.73 -2.28 -8.07
N GLY A 114 -33.56 -1.81 -6.88
CA GLY A 114 -34.28 -2.26 -5.71
C GLY A 114 -35.40 -1.35 -5.36
#